data_6bd196bf6496b30956c480da3ece9b3b
#
_entry.id   6bd196bf6496b30956c480da3ece9b3b
#
_cell.length_a   1.000
_cell.length_b   1.000
_cell.length_c   1.000
_cell.angle_alpha   90.00
_cell.angle_beta   90.00
_cell.angle_gamma   90.00
#
_symmetry.space_group_name_H-M   'P 1'
#
loop_
_entity.id
_entity.type
_entity.pdbx_description
1 polymer ?
#
loop_
_entity_poly.entity_id
_entity_poly.type
_entity_poly.pdbx_seq_one_letter_code
_entity_poly.pdbx_strand_id
1 'polypeptide(L)'
;LIKSPAVRADVTRAELHFHTDYSYNEAPQFIGLAALRTAKRGGTNSFASLYSAHNILRRNAPQLLARLYQPFYLNRYGEHAPGDSVASHHPVFAYDGKTLKGRFNRRNIIAGYDFVGEQLDALGLAAIDALSELMESAALHISFDLQPGQILYTMNWQIAHTRTAFVDYKLPDRRRHLVRMFMRDHGARTYNG
;
A
#
# COMPACT_ATOMS: atom_id res chain seq x y z
N LEU A 1 -17.88 21.65 3.96
CA LEU A 1 -18.23 20.34 4.55
C LEU A 1 -16.94 19.55 4.70
N ILE A 2 -16.41 19.42 5.92
CA ILE A 2 -15.29 18.52 6.22
C ILE A 2 -15.84 17.11 6.02
N LYS A 3 -15.46 16.46 4.91
CA LYS A 3 -15.76 15.02 4.71
C LYS A 3 -15.13 14.27 5.87
N SER A 4 -15.92 13.51 6.62
CA SER A 4 -15.39 12.59 7.65
C SER A 4 -14.22 11.80 7.07
N PRO A 5 -13.12 11.64 7.80
CA PRO A 5 -12.01 10.85 7.32
C PRO A 5 -12.52 9.43 7.00
N ALA A 6 -12.28 8.98 5.77
CA ALA A 6 -12.69 7.66 5.36
C ALA A 6 -12.04 6.63 6.29
N VAL A 7 -12.85 5.69 6.82
CA VAL A 7 -12.31 4.62 7.68
C VAL A 7 -11.23 3.87 6.91
N ARG A 8 -10.05 3.77 7.50
CA ARG A 8 -8.92 3.06 6.90
C ARG A 8 -9.28 1.59 6.71
N ALA A 9 -9.01 1.06 5.52
CA ALA A 9 -9.38 -0.31 5.17
C ALA A 9 -8.66 -1.36 6.04
N ASP A 10 -7.46 -1.04 6.56
CA ASP A 10 -6.68 -1.92 7.43
C ASP A 10 -7.33 -2.19 8.79
N VAL A 11 -8.22 -1.32 9.28
CA VAL A 11 -9.01 -1.55 10.50
C VAL A 11 -10.37 -2.20 10.22
N THR A 12 -10.66 -2.56 8.98
CA THR A 12 -11.90 -3.22 8.58
C THR A 12 -11.70 -4.71 8.32
N ARG A 13 -12.80 -5.45 8.14
CA ARG A 13 -12.79 -6.86 7.73
C ARG A 13 -12.88 -7.04 6.21
N ALA A 14 -13.02 -5.95 5.47
CA ALA A 14 -13.08 -5.96 4.02
C ALA A 14 -11.72 -6.35 3.42
N GLU A 15 -11.75 -6.79 2.19
CA GLU A 15 -10.56 -7.05 1.40
C GLU A 15 -9.70 -5.78 1.27
N LEU A 16 -8.41 -5.97 1.29
CA LEU A 16 -7.42 -4.96 0.93
C LEU A 16 -6.89 -5.30 -0.48
N HIS A 17 -6.77 -4.33 -1.35
CA HIS A 17 -6.05 -4.50 -2.61
C HIS A 17 -4.55 -4.34 -2.41
N PHE A 18 -3.74 -4.77 -3.39
CA PHE A 18 -2.29 -4.66 -3.30
C PHE A 18 -1.86 -3.20 -3.06
N HIS A 19 -1.05 -3.00 -2.02
CA HIS A 19 -0.53 -1.70 -1.63
C HIS A 19 0.79 -1.83 -0.87
N THR A 20 1.50 -0.73 -0.76
CA THR A 20 2.56 -0.54 0.24
C THR A 20 2.01 0.30 1.39
N ASP A 21 2.47 0.02 2.59
CA ASP A 21 2.05 0.79 3.76
C ASP A 21 2.61 2.22 3.72
N TYR A 22 1.78 3.15 4.17
CA TYR A 22 2.14 4.55 4.39
C TYR A 22 2.65 5.26 3.12
N SER A 23 2.08 4.90 1.97
CA SER A 23 2.53 5.37 0.64
C SER A 23 2.38 6.89 0.44
N TYR A 24 1.61 7.56 1.26
CA TYR A 24 1.27 8.98 1.17
C TYR A 24 2.15 9.91 2.03
N ASN A 25 2.93 9.36 2.94
CA ASN A 25 3.89 10.09 3.77
C ASN A 25 5.27 9.45 3.65
N GLU A 26 6.14 9.54 4.66
CA GLU A 26 7.40 8.81 4.66
C GLU A 26 7.14 7.32 4.90
N ALA A 27 7.23 6.54 3.83
CA ALA A 27 7.00 5.11 3.89
C ALA A 27 8.08 4.41 4.73
N PRO A 28 7.71 3.53 5.66
CA PRO A 28 8.70 2.71 6.38
C PRO A 28 9.46 1.82 5.40
N GLN A 29 10.75 1.59 5.68
CA GLN A 29 11.57 0.71 4.87
C GLN A 29 11.12 -0.75 5.03
N PHE A 30 10.86 -1.17 6.27
CA PHE A 30 10.37 -2.50 6.58
C PHE A 30 9.07 -2.45 7.36
N ILE A 31 8.27 -3.48 7.15
CA ILE A 31 7.06 -3.76 7.93
C ILE A 31 7.23 -5.12 8.60
N GLY A 32 6.94 -5.18 9.90
CA GLY A 32 6.78 -6.42 10.63
C GLY A 32 5.28 -6.67 10.88
N LEU A 33 4.84 -7.91 10.71
CA LEU A 33 3.52 -8.38 11.08
C LEU A 33 3.65 -9.58 12.00
N ALA A 34 3.39 -9.41 13.29
CA ALA A 34 3.38 -10.50 14.26
C ALA A 34 1.96 -11.01 14.45
N ALA A 35 1.72 -12.29 14.17
CA ALA A 35 0.41 -12.91 14.32
C ALA A 35 0.21 -13.41 15.75
N LEU A 36 -0.71 -12.80 16.48
CA LEU A 36 -1.14 -13.26 17.81
C LEU A 36 -2.34 -14.22 17.69
N ARG A 37 -3.28 -13.92 16.81
CA ARG A 37 -4.48 -14.71 16.56
C ARG A 37 -4.91 -14.57 15.10
N THR A 38 -5.37 -15.67 14.52
CA THR A 38 -5.94 -15.72 13.17
C THR A 38 -7.44 -15.44 13.19
N ALA A 39 -8.00 -15.10 12.03
CA ALA A 39 -9.43 -15.01 11.83
C ALA A 39 -10.10 -16.40 11.89
N LYS A 40 -11.42 -16.44 12.07
CA LYS A 40 -12.19 -17.68 11.95
C LYS A 40 -12.13 -18.27 10.54
N ARG A 41 -12.14 -17.40 9.52
CA ARG A 41 -12.07 -17.75 8.09
C ARG A 41 -11.57 -16.56 7.27
N GLY A 42 -10.73 -16.81 6.28
CA GLY A 42 -10.12 -15.77 5.43
C GLY A 42 -9.02 -15.01 6.17
N GLY A 43 -8.62 -13.87 5.62
CA GLY A 43 -7.50 -13.08 6.14
C GLY A 43 -6.16 -13.56 5.62
N THR A 44 -6.15 -14.34 4.53
CA THR A 44 -4.96 -14.76 3.79
C THR A 44 -4.21 -13.54 3.29
N ASN A 45 -2.91 -13.52 3.51
CA ASN A 45 -2.04 -12.45 3.04
C ASN A 45 -1.39 -12.86 1.72
N SER A 46 -1.28 -11.90 0.79
CA SER A 46 -0.55 -12.10 -0.47
C SER A 46 0.48 -11.01 -0.65
N PHE A 47 1.59 -11.34 -1.31
CA PHE A 47 2.77 -10.49 -1.47
C PHE A 47 3.24 -10.53 -2.92
N ALA A 48 3.39 -9.37 -3.54
CA ALA A 48 3.82 -9.19 -4.93
C ALA A 48 5.07 -8.33 -5.01
N SER A 49 6.00 -8.71 -5.87
CA SER A 49 7.24 -7.96 -6.11
C SER A 49 6.98 -6.76 -7.03
N LEU A 50 7.13 -5.55 -6.49
CA LEU A 50 7.11 -4.31 -7.29
C LEU A 50 8.26 -4.28 -8.30
N TYR A 51 9.41 -4.88 -7.99
CA TYR A 51 10.53 -4.96 -8.92
C TYR A 51 10.22 -5.85 -10.13
N SER A 52 9.55 -6.97 -9.90
CA SER A 52 9.10 -7.83 -11.00
C SER A 52 8.06 -7.14 -11.86
N ALA A 53 7.06 -6.48 -11.23
CA ALA A 53 6.05 -5.70 -11.95
C ALA A 53 6.69 -4.56 -12.76
N HIS A 54 7.63 -3.80 -12.16
CA HIS A 54 8.41 -2.77 -12.84
C HIS A 54 9.14 -3.33 -14.09
N ASN A 55 9.81 -4.46 -13.95
CA ASN A 55 10.56 -5.08 -15.05
C ASN A 55 9.63 -5.60 -16.16
N ILE A 56 8.44 -6.07 -15.83
CA ILE A 56 7.42 -6.47 -16.81
C ILE A 56 6.92 -5.22 -17.56
N LEU A 57 6.55 -4.16 -16.85
CA LEU A 57 6.13 -2.91 -17.48
C LEU A 57 7.23 -2.31 -18.37
N ARG A 58 8.49 -2.37 -17.95
CA ARG A 58 9.62 -1.88 -18.74
C ARG A 58 9.72 -2.57 -20.10
N ARG A 59 9.42 -3.88 -20.15
CA ARG A 59 9.46 -4.65 -21.40
C ARG A 59 8.23 -4.48 -22.26
N ASN A 60 7.05 -4.46 -21.62
CA ASN A 60 5.79 -4.64 -22.35
C ASN A 60 5.00 -3.33 -22.53
N ALA A 61 5.20 -2.35 -21.65
CA ALA A 61 4.47 -1.08 -21.65
C ALA A 61 5.31 0.08 -21.08
N PRO A 62 6.45 0.42 -21.74
CA PRO A 62 7.41 1.40 -21.22
C PRO A 62 6.80 2.78 -21.00
N GLN A 63 5.78 3.17 -21.78
CA GLN A 63 5.05 4.43 -21.61
C GLN A 63 4.26 4.49 -20.30
N LEU A 64 3.66 3.36 -19.88
CA LEU A 64 2.97 3.27 -18.58
C LEU A 64 3.97 3.31 -17.44
N LEU A 65 5.11 2.63 -17.58
CA LEU A 65 6.18 2.74 -16.59
C LEU A 65 6.71 4.16 -16.47
N ALA A 66 6.94 4.86 -17.58
CA ALA A 66 7.41 6.25 -17.57
C ALA A 66 6.42 7.16 -16.80
N ARG A 67 5.10 6.94 -16.96
CA ARG A 67 4.09 7.68 -16.19
C ARG A 67 4.15 7.37 -14.69
N LEU A 68 4.46 6.14 -14.29
CA LEU A 68 4.61 5.75 -12.87
C LEU A 68 5.83 6.40 -12.18
N TYR A 69 6.78 6.93 -12.93
CA TYR A 69 7.88 7.77 -12.42
C TYR A 69 7.48 9.25 -12.28
N GLN A 70 6.33 9.66 -12.80
CA GLN A 70 5.79 11.00 -12.58
C GLN A 70 4.93 11.01 -11.32
N PRO A 71 4.86 12.15 -10.59
CA PRO A 71 4.09 12.24 -9.38
C PRO A 71 2.59 12.01 -9.57
N PHE A 72 1.98 11.49 -8.50
CA PHE A 72 0.54 11.35 -8.31
C PHE A 72 0.15 11.99 -6.99
N TYR A 73 -1.06 12.52 -6.92
CA TYR A 73 -1.63 12.92 -5.63
C TYR A 73 -2.04 11.68 -4.82
N LEU A 74 -1.72 11.68 -3.53
CA LEU A 74 -2.10 10.64 -2.59
C LEU A 74 -2.81 11.28 -1.39
N ASN A 75 -4.00 10.80 -1.06
CA ASN A 75 -4.74 11.27 0.09
C ASN A 75 -3.99 10.90 1.38
N ARG A 76 -3.75 11.89 2.25
CA ARG A 76 -3.04 11.71 3.53
C ARG A 76 -3.96 11.27 4.68
N TYR A 77 -5.25 11.08 4.43
CA TYR A 77 -6.25 10.64 5.44
C TYR A 77 -6.24 11.45 6.74
N GLY A 78 -5.89 12.73 6.67
CA GLY A 78 -5.75 13.59 7.86
C GLY A 78 -4.45 13.37 8.65
N GLU A 79 -3.57 12.50 8.18
CA GLU A 79 -2.25 12.26 8.80
C GLU A 79 -1.21 13.27 8.26
N HIS A 80 -1.42 14.54 8.56
CA HIS A 80 -0.55 15.67 8.22
C HIS A 80 -0.60 16.73 9.33
N ALA A 81 0.44 17.56 9.41
CA ALA A 81 0.46 18.67 10.35
C ALA A 81 -0.59 19.73 9.98
N PRO A 82 -1.08 20.49 10.96
CA PRO A 82 -1.96 21.63 10.69
C PRO A 82 -1.30 22.61 9.69
N GLY A 83 -2.01 22.96 8.62
CA GLY A 83 -1.51 23.84 7.57
C GLY A 83 -0.81 23.13 6.40
N ASP A 84 -0.50 21.86 6.53
CA ASP A 84 0.04 21.07 5.41
C ASP A 84 -1.04 20.71 4.39
N SER A 85 -0.59 20.34 3.17
CA SER A 85 -1.48 19.84 2.13
C SER A 85 -2.19 18.55 2.57
N VAL A 86 -3.47 18.44 2.28
CA VAL A 86 -4.31 17.26 2.53
C VAL A 86 -3.93 16.06 1.65
N ALA A 87 -3.21 16.31 0.56
CA ALA A 87 -2.65 15.31 -0.31
C ALA A 87 -1.15 15.50 -0.47
N SER A 88 -0.40 14.42 -0.49
CA SER A 88 1.01 14.42 -0.85
C SER A 88 1.17 14.15 -2.36
N HIS A 89 2.34 14.45 -2.90
CA HIS A 89 2.60 14.38 -4.33
C HIS A 89 3.89 13.60 -4.59
N HIS A 90 3.76 12.33 -4.99
CA HIS A 90 4.89 11.40 -5.12
C HIS A 90 4.74 10.47 -6.32
N PRO A 91 5.84 10.06 -6.98
CA PRO A 91 5.81 9.02 -7.98
C PRO A 91 5.57 7.63 -7.34
N VAL A 92 5.05 6.70 -8.13
CA VAL A 92 4.94 5.29 -7.73
C VAL A 92 6.32 4.63 -7.66
N PHE A 93 7.19 4.92 -8.63
CA PHE A 93 8.57 4.46 -8.65
C PHE A 93 9.54 5.64 -8.59
N ALA A 94 10.58 5.49 -7.78
CA ALA A 94 11.71 6.41 -7.72
C ALA A 94 13.01 5.60 -7.69
N TYR A 95 14.03 6.06 -8.43
CA TYR A 95 15.35 5.43 -8.48
C TYR A 95 16.41 6.48 -8.17
N ASP A 96 17.23 6.24 -7.15
CA ASP A 96 18.26 7.16 -6.66
C ASP A 96 19.66 6.86 -7.22
N GLY A 97 19.77 6.03 -8.25
CA GLY A 97 21.03 5.55 -8.82
C GLY A 97 21.53 4.25 -8.21
N LYS A 98 20.96 3.80 -7.08
CA LYS A 98 21.32 2.55 -6.40
C LYS A 98 20.10 1.69 -6.11
N THR A 99 19.03 2.28 -5.63
CA THR A 99 17.85 1.57 -5.13
C THR A 99 16.60 2.05 -5.85
N LEU A 100 15.83 1.09 -6.36
CA LEU A 100 14.47 1.33 -6.82
C LEU A 100 13.55 1.29 -5.60
N LYS A 101 12.82 2.38 -5.38
CA LYS A 101 11.81 2.49 -4.32
C LYS A 101 10.43 2.54 -4.95
N GLY A 102 9.54 1.66 -4.50
CA GLY A 102 8.15 1.67 -4.90
C GLY A 102 7.24 2.14 -3.76
N ARG A 103 6.23 2.93 -4.09
CA ARG A 103 5.10 3.22 -3.22
C ARG A 103 3.82 3.10 -4.03
N PHE A 104 2.87 2.35 -3.53
CA PHE A 104 1.66 2.12 -4.29
C PHE A 104 0.44 1.93 -3.40
N ASN A 105 -0.61 2.62 -3.71
CA ASN A 105 -1.96 2.36 -3.22
C ASN A 105 -2.94 3.01 -4.20
N ARG A 106 -3.52 2.21 -5.10
CA ARG A 106 -4.43 2.69 -6.15
C ARG A 106 -5.58 3.50 -5.58
N ARG A 107 -6.24 2.98 -4.53
CA ARG A 107 -7.38 3.66 -3.89
C ARG A 107 -6.95 5.02 -3.33
N ASN A 108 -5.75 5.09 -2.77
CA ASN A 108 -5.22 6.31 -2.18
C ASN A 108 -4.88 7.35 -3.25
N ILE A 109 -4.38 6.91 -4.40
CA ILE A 109 -4.13 7.80 -5.55
C ILE A 109 -5.46 8.38 -6.04
N ILE A 110 -6.45 7.54 -6.35
CA ILE A 110 -7.76 8.03 -6.83
C ILE A 110 -8.37 9.03 -5.82
N ALA A 111 -8.39 8.68 -4.53
CA ALA A 111 -8.89 9.56 -3.49
C ALA A 111 -8.06 10.86 -3.35
N GLY A 112 -6.77 10.85 -3.70
CA GLY A 112 -5.93 12.04 -3.73
C GLY A 112 -6.40 13.06 -4.76
N TYR A 113 -6.67 12.61 -5.99
CA TYR A 113 -7.21 13.44 -7.06
C TYR A 113 -8.61 13.98 -6.73
N ASP A 114 -9.52 13.13 -6.20
CA ASP A 114 -10.84 13.56 -5.74
C ASP A 114 -10.76 14.65 -4.65
N PHE A 115 -9.74 14.56 -3.78
CA PHE A 115 -9.57 15.47 -2.67
C PHE A 115 -9.05 16.85 -3.10
N VAL A 116 -8.12 16.88 -4.06
CA VAL A 116 -7.58 18.15 -4.59
C VAL A 116 -8.48 18.76 -5.68
N GLY A 117 -9.48 18.03 -6.16
CA GLY A 117 -10.41 18.50 -7.19
C GLY A 117 -9.80 18.49 -8.60
N GLU A 118 -8.75 17.70 -8.82
CA GLU A 118 -8.13 17.50 -10.12
C GLU A 118 -8.54 16.19 -10.76
N GLN A 119 -8.34 16.05 -12.07
CA GLN A 119 -8.56 14.80 -12.79
C GLN A 119 -7.24 14.08 -13.00
N LEU A 120 -7.22 12.78 -12.66
CA LEU A 120 -6.13 11.91 -13.06
C LEU A 120 -6.15 11.74 -14.59
N ASP A 121 -5.03 11.99 -15.24
CA ASP A 121 -4.90 11.80 -16.69
C ASP A 121 -5.09 10.33 -17.09
N ALA A 122 -5.56 10.12 -18.33
CA ALA A 122 -5.88 8.78 -18.85
C ALA A 122 -4.67 7.84 -18.83
N LEU A 123 -3.46 8.35 -19.11
CA LEU A 123 -2.22 7.54 -19.05
C LEU A 123 -1.89 7.17 -17.60
N GLY A 124 -2.10 8.09 -16.67
CA GLY A 124 -1.91 7.85 -15.23
C GLY A 124 -2.87 6.78 -14.71
N LEU A 125 -4.14 6.86 -15.09
CA LEU A 125 -5.13 5.84 -14.73
C LEU A 125 -4.74 4.47 -15.30
N ALA A 126 -4.42 4.40 -16.61
CA ALA A 126 -3.99 3.17 -17.26
C ALA A 126 -2.73 2.58 -16.61
N ALA A 127 -1.78 3.43 -16.17
CA ALA A 127 -0.55 2.98 -15.55
C ALA A 127 -0.77 2.36 -14.17
N ILE A 128 -1.61 2.96 -13.31
CA ILE A 128 -1.92 2.39 -12.00
C ILE A 128 -2.81 1.15 -12.11
N ASP A 129 -3.68 1.06 -13.10
CA ASP A 129 -4.51 -0.12 -13.37
C ASP A 129 -3.64 -1.29 -13.84
N ALA A 130 -2.76 -1.07 -14.82
CA ALA A 130 -1.82 -2.10 -15.30
C ALA A 130 -0.92 -2.64 -14.17
N LEU A 131 -0.43 -1.76 -13.27
CA LEU A 131 0.36 -2.20 -12.13
C LEU A 131 -0.48 -3.04 -11.15
N SER A 132 -1.74 -2.65 -10.89
CA SER A 132 -2.65 -3.42 -10.05
C SER A 132 -2.91 -4.81 -10.63
N GLU A 133 -3.26 -4.89 -11.92
CA GLU A 133 -3.53 -6.15 -12.63
C GLU A 133 -2.32 -7.11 -12.61
N LEU A 134 -1.12 -6.57 -12.80
CA LEU A 134 0.10 -7.37 -12.70
C LEU A 134 0.26 -7.99 -11.30
N MET A 135 0.04 -7.22 -10.24
CA MET A 135 0.17 -7.72 -8.87
C MET A 135 -0.91 -8.74 -8.50
N GLU A 136 -2.13 -8.61 -9.06
CA GLU A 136 -3.22 -9.60 -8.90
C GLU A 136 -2.98 -10.88 -9.69
N SER A 137 -2.04 -10.89 -10.64
CA SER A 137 -1.71 -12.09 -11.39
C SER A 137 -1.08 -13.16 -10.50
N ALA A 138 -1.61 -14.39 -10.56
CA ALA A 138 -1.09 -15.53 -9.80
C ALA A 138 0.39 -15.85 -10.08
N ALA A 139 0.93 -15.39 -11.22
CA ALA A 139 2.34 -15.54 -11.56
C ALA A 139 3.27 -14.57 -10.82
N LEU A 140 2.71 -13.51 -10.21
CA LEU A 140 3.51 -12.45 -9.62
C LEU A 140 3.40 -12.36 -8.10
N HIS A 141 2.45 -13.01 -7.49
CA HIS A 141 2.30 -12.99 -6.03
C HIS A 141 2.34 -14.39 -5.41
N ILE A 142 2.70 -14.42 -4.14
CA ILE A 142 2.59 -15.59 -3.28
C ILE A 142 1.55 -15.31 -2.20
N SER A 143 0.85 -16.34 -1.75
CA SER A 143 -0.19 -16.22 -0.72
C SER A 143 0.02 -17.24 0.39
N PHE A 144 -0.16 -16.82 1.63
CA PHE A 144 -0.11 -17.70 2.78
C PHE A 144 -0.83 -17.12 3.99
N ASP A 145 -1.18 -18.00 4.93
CA ASP A 145 -1.79 -17.65 6.19
C ASP A 145 -0.72 -17.60 7.30
N LEU A 146 -0.53 -16.43 7.90
CA LEU A 146 0.30 -16.29 9.09
C LEU A 146 -0.34 -17.01 10.26
N GLN A 147 0.40 -17.94 10.87
CA GLN A 147 -0.05 -18.67 12.05
C GLN A 147 0.32 -17.92 13.34
N PRO A 148 -0.43 -18.14 14.45
CA PRO A 148 -0.08 -17.55 15.74
C PRO A 148 1.37 -17.88 16.14
N GLY A 149 2.10 -16.85 16.59
CA GLY A 149 3.53 -16.94 16.92
C GLY A 149 4.48 -16.68 15.75
N GLN A 150 4.01 -16.61 14.52
CA GLN A 150 4.84 -16.24 13.37
C GLN A 150 4.98 -14.72 13.23
N ILE A 151 6.14 -14.31 12.79
CA ILE A 151 6.45 -12.92 12.45
C ILE A 151 6.90 -12.88 10.99
N LEU A 152 6.24 -12.06 10.20
CA LEU A 152 6.64 -11.73 8.84
C LEU A 152 7.39 -10.40 8.85
N TYR A 153 8.51 -10.33 8.13
CA TYR A 153 9.15 -9.08 7.77
C TYR A 153 9.13 -8.89 6.26
N THR A 154 8.78 -7.70 5.80
CA THR A 154 8.78 -7.37 4.37
C THR A 154 9.39 -5.99 4.12
N MET A 155 10.14 -5.87 3.03
CA MET A 155 10.66 -4.60 2.56
C MET A 155 9.55 -3.84 1.82
N ASN A 156 8.98 -2.85 2.48
CA ASN A 156 7.82 -2.11 2.04
C ASN A 156 8.03 -1.35 0.72
N TRP A 157 9.27 -0.99 0.38
CA TRP A 157 9.60 -0.31 -0.88
C TRP A 157 9.69 -1.25 -2.10
N GLN A 158 9.70 -2.56 -1.87
CA GLN A 158 9.90 -3.57 -2.92
C GLN A 158 8.74 -4.53 -3.04
N ILE A 159 7.97 -4.70 -1.96
CA ILE A 159 6.90 -5.68 -1.86
C ILE A 159 5.58 -4.98 -1.55
N ALA A 160 4.65 -5.08 -2.48
CA ALA A 160 3.26 -4.76 -2.22
C ALA A 160 2.56 -5.97 -1.58
N HIS A 161 1.58 -5.71 -0.74
CA HIS A 161 0.83 -6.76 -0.06
C HIS A 161 -0.66 -6.49 -0.05
N THR A 162 -1.41 -7.56 0.12
CA THR A 162 -2.87 -7.53 0.24
C THR A 162 -3.34 -8.54 1.29
N ARG A 163 -4.62 -8.51 1.59
CA ARG A 163 -5.27 -9.43 2.51
C ARG A 163 -6.71 -9.66 2.06
N THR A 164 -7.11 -10.91 1.95
CA THR A 164 -8.51 -11.25 1.67
C THR A 164 -9.44 -10.76 2.78
N ALA A 165 -10.71 -10.58 2.47
CA ALA A 165 -11.74 -10.37 3.48
C ALA A 165 -11.75 -11.52 4.49
N PHE A 166 -12.18 -11.24 5.71
CA PHE A 166 -12.22 -12.26 6.76
C PHE A 166 -13.46 -12.18 7.64
N VAL A 167 -13.79 -13.31 8.23
CA VAL A 167 -14.83 -13.44 9.23
C VAL A 167 -14.18 -13.71 10.58
N ASP A 168 -14.53 -12.93 11.57
CA ASP A 168 -13.98 -13.06 12.92
C ASP A 168 -14.85 -13.94 13.83
N TYR A 169 -14.28 -14.32 14.96
CA TYR A 169 -15.02 -14.91 16.06
C TYR A 169 -15.92 -13.85 16.73
N LYS A 170 -17.05 -14.30 17.31
CA LYS A 170 -17.94 -13.41 18.08
C LYS A 170 -17.24 -12.88 19.33
N LEU A 171 -16.52 -13.75 20.04
CA LEU A 171 -15.80 -13.43 21.27
C LEU A 171 -14.59 -12.52 20.96
N PRO A 172 -14.48 -11.35 21.60
CA PRO A 172 -13.41 -10.37 21.32
C PRO A 172 -11.99 -10.91 21.54
N ASP A 173 -11.78 -11.72 22.57
CA ASP A 173 -10.51 -12.35 22.93
C ASP A 173 -10.02 -13.38 21.91
N ARG A 174 -10.92 -13.88 21.04
CA ARG A 174 -10.61 -14.82 19.96
C ARG A 174 -10.48 -14.16 18.59
N ARG A 175 -10.77 -12.87 18.47
CA ARG A 175 -10.70 -12.15 17.18
C ARG A 175 -9.28 -12.09 16.64
N ARG A 176 -9.17 -12.03 15.31
CA ARG A 176 -7.91 -11.81 14.62
C ARG A 176 -7.15 -10.64 15.21
N HIS A 177 -5.88 -10.87 15.51
CA HIS A 177 -5.00 -9.85 16.06
C HIS A 177 -3.59 -10.02 15.50
N LEU A 178 -3.18 -9.10 14.65
CA LEU A 178 -1.82 -8.94 14.18
C LEU A 178 -1.28 -7.62 14.72
N VAL A 179 -0.06 -7.65 15.22
CA VAL A 179 0.68 -6.44 15.59
C VAL A 179 1.50 -6.03 14.38
N ARG A 180 1.29 -4.79 13.91
CA ARG A 180 2.06 -4.21 12.81
C ARG A 180 3.14 -3.28 13.38
N MET A 181 4.35 -3.47 12.89
CA MET A 181 5.53 -2.68 13.26
C MET A 181 6.06 -1.96 12.02
N PHE A 182 6.31 -0.67 12.13
CA PHE A 182 7.01 0.12 11.11
C PHE A 182 8.45 0.35 11.52
N MET A 183 9.40 0.02 10.63
CA MET A 183 10.83 0.19 10.87
C MET A 183 11.43 1.10 9.81
N ARG A 184 12.18 2.09 10.28
CA ARG A 184 12.90 3.09 9.48
C ARG A 184 14.32 3.21 9.99
N ASP A 185 15.26 3.41 9.08
CA ASP A 185 16.66 3.69 9.47
C ASP A 185 16.81 5.14 9.95
N HIS A 186 16.00 6.04 9.42
CA HIS A 186 16.03 7.48 9.70
C HIS A 186 14.62 8.04 9.82
N GLY A 187 14.52 9.23 10.41
CA GLY A 187 13.28 9.96 10.54
C GLY A 187 12.60 9.77 11.90
N ALA A 188 11.87 10.79 12.30
CA ALA A 188 11.02 10.76 13.48
C ALA A 188 9.64 10.22 13.12
N ARG A 189 8.88 9.80 14.13
CA ARG A 189 7.45 9.46 13.98
C ARG A 189 6.64 10.74 13.81
N THR A 190 6.88 11.47 12.74
CA THR A 190 6.13 12.66 12.37
C THR A 190 5.33 12.43 11.10
N TYR A 191 4.36 13.31 10.83
CA TYR A 191 3.53 13.19 9.63
C TYR A 191 4.30 13.35 8.32
N ASN A 192 5.41 14.08 8.34
CA ASN A 192 6.19 14.40 7.16
C ASN A 192 7.49 13.60 7.03
N GLY A 193 7.76 12.75 7.97
CA GLY A 193 9.01 12.01 7.92
C GLY A 193 9.16 11.11 9.08
#